data_d19643611e25bcfdc33a5ea14cb30e83
#
_entry.id   d19643611e25bcfdc33a5ea14cb30e83
#
_cell.length_a   1.000
_cell.length_b   1.000
_cell.length_c   1.000
_cell.angle_alpha   90.00
_cell.angle_beta   90.00
_cell.angle_gamma   90.00
#
_symmetry.space_group_name_H-M   'P 1'
#
loop_
_entity.id
_entity.type
_entity.pdbx_description
1 polymer ?
#
loop_
_entity_poly.entity_id
_entity_poly.type
_entity_poly.pdbx_seq_one_letter_code
_entity_poly.pdbx_strand_id
1 'polypeptide(L)'
;MPTILVADDEPDFEMLVRQRFRRRIRSGELEFLFAADGRHALQTLTDNPAIDVLLTDINMPRMDGLALLNELADVRPDIRAVVVSAYGDMDNIRSAMNSGAFDFVTKPIDFQDLEITLNKTIEHVALLRDAEKQEVELASIRRELEVARRLQQSILPRQFPKDARYE
;
A
#
# COMPACT_ATOMS: atom_id res chain seq x y z
N MET A 1 4.76 -8.27 8.90
CA MET A 1 6.06 -8.14 8.20
C MET A 1 5.84 -7.41 6.89
N PRO A 2 6.37 -6.18 6.74
CA PRO A 2 6.22 -5.45 5.48
C PRO A 2 6.92 -6.17 4.32
N THR A 3 6.26 -6.20 3.17
CA THR A 3 6.76 -6.80 1.94
C THR A 3 6.98 -5.71 0.90
N ILE A 4 8.19 -5.62 0.37
CA ILE A 4 8.61 -4.63 -0.61
C ILE A 4 8.91 -5.35 -1.92
N LEU A 5 8.26 -4.92 -3.00
CA LEU A 5 8.63 -5.35 -4.35
C LEU A 5 9.62 -4.36 -4.93
N VAL A 6 10.76 -4.87 -5.38
CA VAL A 6 11.79 -4.10 -6.09
C VAL A 6 11.71 -4.43 -7.57
N ALA A 7 11.44 -3.44 -8.41
CA ALA A 7 11.41 -3.55 -9.86
C ALA A 7 12.63 -2.83 -10.43
N ASP A 8 13.58 -3.58 -10.93
CA ASP A 8 14.83 -3.09 -11.54
C ASP A 8 15.37 -4.16 -12.48
N ASP A 9 15.84 -3.77 -13.65
CA ASP A 9 16.41 -4.69 -14.64
C ASP A 9 17.90 -5.01 -14.40
N GLU A 10 18.53 -4.33 -13.44
CA GLU A 10 19.93 -4.56 -13.08
C GLU A 10 20.04 -5.61 -11.95
N PRO A 11 20.63 -6.82 -12.21
CA PRO A 11 20.80 -7.83 -11.17
C PRO A 11 21.66 -7.39 -10.00
N ASP A 12 22.59 -6.50 -10.22
CA ASP A 12 23.49 -5.96 -9.19
C ASP A 12 22.71 -5.19 -8.13
N PHE A 13 21.64 -4.53 -8.50
CA PHE A 13 20.81 -3.80 -7.56
C PHE A 13 20.10 -4.73 -6.57
N GLU A 14 19.57 -5.84 -7.05
CA GLU A 14 19.00 -6.89 -6.20
C GLU A 14 20.02 -7.40 -5.16
N MET A 15 21.23 -7.68 -5.61
CA MET A 15 22.31 -8.15 -4.74
C MET A 15 22.63 -7.12 -3.65
N LEU A 16 22.74 -5.85 -4.00
CA LEU A 16 23.05 -4.77 -3.08
C LEU A 16 21.92 -4.58 -2.04
N VAL A 17 20.67 -4.64 -2.46
CA VAL A 17 19.52 -4.56 -1.56
C VAL A 17 19.53 -5.73 -0.58
N ARG A 18 19.71 -6.94 -1.07
CA ARG A 18 19.77 -8.15 -0.22
C ARG A 18 20.92 -8.07 0.80
N GLN A 19 22.05 -7.54 0.40
CA GLN A 19 23.20 -7.36 1.29
C GLN A 19 22.94 -6.28 2.34
N ARG A 20 22.43 -5.13 1.93
CA ARG A 20 22.19 -4.00 2.84
C ARG A 20 21.14 -4.33 3.91
N PHE A 21 20.08 -4.99 3.52
CA PHE A 21 18.96 -5.31 4.40
C PHE A 21 19.03 -6.73 5.00
N ARG A 22 20.17 -7.40 4.88
CA ARG A 22 20.33 -8.80 5.27
C ARG A 22 19.88 -9.10 6.70
N ARG A 23 20.18 -8.23 7.66
CA ARG A 23 19.80 -8.42 9.05
C ARG A 23 18.29 -8.37 9.24
N ARG A 24 17.66 -7.40 8.62
CA ARG A 24 16.19 -7.21 8.69
C ARG A 24 15.43 -8.32 7.98
N ILE A 25 15.99 -8.83 6.88
CA ILE A 25 15.43 -9.98 6.18
C ILE A 25 15.53 -11.24 7.05
N ARG A 26 16.69 -11.51 7.62
CA ARG A 26 16.91 -12.70 8.47
C ARG A 26 16.08 -12.69 9.75
N SER A 27 15.88 -11.53 10.34
CA SER A 27 15.06 -11.39 11.55
C SER A 27 13.56 -11.48 11.28
N GLY A 28 13.14 -11.54 10.01
CA GLY A 28 11.72 -11.52 9.64
C GLY A 28 11.06 -10.15 9.75
N GLU A 29 11.85 -9.08 9.88
CA GLU A 29 11.34 -7.71 9.95
C GLU A 29 10.87 -7.19 8.60
N LEU A 30 11.54 -7.57 7.51
CA LEU A 30 11.22 -7.19 6.13
C LEU A 30 11.30 -8.37 5.18
N GLU A 31 10.47 -8.35 4.15
CA GLU A 31 10.55 -9.26 3.02
C GLU A 31 10.71 -8.47 1.73
N PHE A 32 11.59 -8.93 0.86
CA PHE A 32 11.79 -8.36 -0.47
C PHE A 32 11.44 -9.38 -1.56
N LEU A 33 10.68 -8.92 -2.53
CA LEU A 33 10.46 -9.61 -3.80
C LEU A 33 11.10 -8.79 -4.92
N PHE A 34 11.47 -9.43 -6.02
CA PHE A 34 12.16 -8.77 -7.13
C PHE A 34 11.49 -9.07 -8.45
N ALA A 35 11.44 -8.05 -9.31
CA ALA A 35 10.95 -8.14 -10.68
C ALA A 35 11.95 -7.45 -11.60
N ALA A 36 12.19 -8.04 -12.79
CA ALA A 36 13.17 -7.54 -13.73
C ALA A 36 12.66 -6.44 -14.68
N ASP A 37 11.36 -6.24 -14.74
CA ASP A 37 10.71 -5.20 -15.56
C ASP A 37 9.34 -4.84 -15.01
N GLY A 38 8.72 -3.83 -15.61
CA GLY A 38 7.42 -3.33 -15.16
C GLY A 38 6.27 -4.32 -15.34
N ARG A 39 6.29 -5.15 -16.39
CA ARG A 39 5.25 -6.17 -16.60
C ARG A 39 5.32 -7.27 -15.56
N HIS A 40 6.51 -7.74 -15.27
CA HIS A 40 6.75 -8.73 -14.22
C HIS A 40 6.34 -8.14 -12.86
N ALA A 41 6.68 -6.89 -12.59
CA ALA A 41 6.28 -6.19 -11.37
C ALA A 41 4.76 -6.10 -11.24
N LEU A 42 4.06 -5.70 -12.29
CA LEU A 42 2.60 -5.59 -12.30
C LEU A 42 1.94 -6.95 -12.03
N GLN A 43 2.43 -8.02 -12.67
CA GLN A 43 1.93 -9.38 -12.44
C GLN A 43 2.16 -9.81 -10.99
N THR A 44 3.35 -9.54 -10.45
CA THR A 44 3.70 -9.87 -9.06
C THR A 44 2.81 -9.12 -8.07
N LEU A 45 2.53 -7.85 -8.32
CA LEU A 45 1.63 -7.02 -7.51
C LEU A 45 0.19 -7.54 -7.54
N THR A 46 -0.27 -7.98 -8.69
CA THR A 46 -1.61 -8.56 -8.87
C THR A 46 -1.75 -9.88 -8.11
N ASP A 47 -0.73 -10.73 -8.16
CA ASP A 47 -0.76 -12.08 -7.57
C ASP A 47 -0.46 -12.09 -6.06
N ASN A 48 0.13 -11.03 -5.52
CA ASN A 48 0.56 -10.98 -4.12
C ASN A 48 -0.05 -9.79 -3.38
N PRO A 49 -1.24 -9.97 -2.78
CA PRO A 49 -1.90 -8.90 -2.04
C PRO A 49 -1.15 -8.48 -0.76
N ALA A 50 -0.16 -9.25 -0.33
CA ALA A 50 0.66 -8.95 0.84
C ALA A 50 1.72 -7.88 0.61
N ILE A 51 1.99 -7.49 -0.64
CA ILE A 51 2.96 -6.45 -0.96
C ILE A 51 2.45 -5.09 -0.48
N ASP A 52 3.30 -4.36 0.23
CA ASP A 52 2.98 -3.08 0.85
C ASP A 52 3.57 -1.90 0.08
N VAL A 53 4.78 -2.04 -0.42
CA VAL A 53 5.57 -0.99 -1.05
C VAL A 53 6.17 -1.47 -2.36
N LEU A 54 6.16 -0.60 -3.37
CA LEU A 54 6.88 -0.79 -4.62
C LEU A 54 8.08 0.16 -4.66
N LEU A 55 9.26 -0.39 -4.87
CA LEU A 55 10.46 0.38 -5.20
C LEU A 55 10.79 0.10 -6.67
N THR A 56 10.64 1.07 -7.54
CA THR A 56 10.80 0.85 -8.99
C THR A 56 11.79 1.81 -9.63
N ASP A 57 12.67 1.27 -10.47
CA ASP A 57 13.41 2.08 -11.42
C ASP A 57 12.44 2.69 -12.47
N ILE A 58 12.75 3.86 -12.95
CA ILE A 58 11.97 4.49 -14.03
C ILE A 58 12.30 3.83 -15.38
N ASN A 59 13.57 3.57 -15.65
CA ASN A 59 14.00 3.02 -16.93
C ASN A 59 14.13 1.50 -16.88
N MET A 60 13.13 0.83 -17.44
CA MET A 60 13.10 -0.64 -17.54
C MET A 60 12.57 -1.08 -18.90
N PRO A 61 12.99 -2.27 -19.40
CA PRO A 61 12.42 -2.80 -20.63
C PRO A 61 10.97 -3.24 -20.46
N ARG A 62 10.27 -3.39 -21.57
CA ARG A 62 8.88 -3.86 -21.70
C ARG A 62 7.85 -2.90 -21.13
N MET A 63 7.96 -2.54 -19.88
CA MET A 63 7.14 -1.52 -19.23
C MET A 63 8.05 -0.73 -18.30
N ASP A 64 8.13 0.58 -18.50
CA ASP A 64 8.93 1.46 -17.63
C ASP A 64 8.22 1.76 -16.30
N GLY A 65 8.94 2.42 -15.37
CA GLY A 65 8.41 2.74 -14.06
C GLY A 65 7.25 3.73 -14.08
N LEU A 66 7.22 4.66 -15.04
CA LEU A 66 6.12 5.61 -15.17
C LEU A 66 4.82 4.92 -15.62
N ALA A 67 4.93 4.03 -16.60
CA ALA A 67 3.80 3.22 -17.05
C ALA A 67 3.30 2.30 -15.94
N LEU A 68 4.21 1.71 -15.17
CA LEU A 68 3.87 0.88 -14.02
C LEU A 68 3.10 1.67 -12.96
N LEU A 69 3.51 2.89 -12.64
CA LEU A 69 2.81 3.76 -11.70
C LEU A 69 1.37 4.06 -12.15
N ASN A 70 1.17 4.33 -13.43
CA ASN A 70 -0.16 4.59 -13.97
C ASN A 70 -1.07 3.37 -13.85
N GLU A 71 -0.57 2.17 -14.14
CA GLU A 71 -1.33 0.93 -13.95
C GLU A 71 -1.59 0.62 -12.47
N LEU A 72 -0.64 0.92 -11.60
CA LEU A 72 -0.73 0.68 -10.17
C LEU A 72 -1.90 1.42 -9.54
N ALA A 73 -2.18 2.64 -9.97
CA ALA A 73 -3.27 3.45 -9.45
C ALA A 73 -4.64 2.78 -9.60
N ASP A 74 -4.83 1.98 -10.65
CA ASP A 74 -6.07 1.25 -10.91
C ASP A 74 -6.09 -0.14 -10.25
N VAL A 75 -4.94 -0.84 -10.26
CA VAL A 75 -4.84 -2.24 -9.83
C VAL A 75 -4.62 -2.38 -8.33
N ARG A 76 -3.74 -1.56 -7.78
CA ARG A 76 -3.35 -1.62 -6.36
C ARG A 76 -3.22 -0.21 -5.77
N PRO A 77 -4.32 0.51 -5.59
CA PRO A 77 -4.29 1.86 -5.03
C PRO A 77 -3.84 1.93 -3.55
N ASP A 78 -3.81 0.79 -2.88
CA ASP A 78 -3.35 0.63 -1.49
C ASP A 78 -1.82 0.66 -1.33
N ILE A 79 -1.08 0.39 -2.41
CA ILE A 79 0.39 0.37 -2.41
C ILE A 79 0.94 1.79 -2.57
N ARG A 80 2.04 2.06 -1.91
CA ARG A 80 2.83 3.28 -2.12
C ARG A 80 4.10 2.94 -2.88
N ALA A 81 4.42 3.78 -3.86
CA ALA A 81 5.57 3.57 -4.73
C ALA A 81 6.64 4.62 -4.48
N VAL A 82 7.87 4.13 -4.41
CA VAL A 82 9.10 4.95 -4.41
C VAL A 82 9.80 4.71 -5.73
N VAL A 83 10.12 5.78 -6.45
CA VAL A 83 10.82 5.68 -7.73
C VAL A 83 12.31 5.93 -7.56
N VAL A 84 13.10 5.21 -8.35
CA VAL A 84 14.54 5.40 -8.44
C VAL A 84 14.84 6.04 -9.80
N SER A 85 15.52 7.16 -9.81
CA SER A 85 15.82 7.92 -11.01
C SER A 85 17.28 8.32 -11.08
N ALA A 86 17.79 8.55 -12.29
CA ALA A 86 19.11 9.11 -12.46
C ALA A 86 19.20 10.52 -11.87
N TYR A 87 20.38 10.86 -11.37
CA TYR A 87 20.66 12.20 -10.86
C TYR A 87 20.42 13.25 -11.97
N GLY A 88 19.67 14.29 -11.62
CA GLY A 88 19.35 15.37 -12.55
C GLY A 88 18.18 15.12 -13.49
N ASP A 89 17.55 13.96 -13.43
CA ASP A 89 16.38 13.63 -14.27
C ASP A 89 15.07 14.17 -13.66
N MET A 90 15.00 15.48 -13.53
CA MET A 90 13.90 16.16 -12.86
C MET A 90 12.57 16.01 -13.60
N ASP A 91 12.57 15.90 -14.92
CA ASP A 91 11.34 15.74 -15.70
C ASP A 91 10.66 14.40 -15.41
N ASN A 92 11.41 13.31 -15.35
CA ASN A 92 10.88 12.00 -15.00
C ASN A 92 10.48 11.91 -13.54
N ILE A 93 11.23 12.52 -12.63
CA ILE A 93 10.85 12.60 -11.21
C ILE A 93 9.52 13.34 -11.05
N ARG A 94 9.36 14.47 -11.72
CA ARG A 94 8.10 15.25 -11.70
C ARG A 94 6.94 14.44 -12.25
N SER A 95 7.15 13.77 -13.39
CA SER A 95 6.13 12.89 -13.99
C SER A 95 5.73 11.76 -13.04
N ALA A 96 6.69 11.14 -12.35
CA ALA A 96 6.42 10.10 -11.36
C ALA A 96 5.62 10.63 -10.18
N MET A 97 5.99 11.78 -9.64
CA MET A 97 5.26 12.40 -8.53
C MET A 97 3.84 12.80 -8.93
N ASN A 98 3.65 13.30 -10.13
CA ASN A 98 2.33 13.62 -10.68
C ASN A 98 1.47 12.36 -10.93
N SER A 99 2.11 11.23 -11.20
CA SER A 99 1.44 9.93 -11.37
C SER A 99 1.15 9.21 -10.04
N GLY A 100 1.47 9.83 -8.90
CA GLY A 100 1.12 9.32 -7.59
C GLY A 100 2.24 8.60 -6.83
N ALA A 101 3.51 8.73 -7.26
CA ALA A 101 4.62 8.23 -6.47
C ALA A 101 4.65 8.90 -5.10
N PHE A 102 4.96 8.13 -4.07
CA PHE A 102 5.04 8.64 -2.70
C PHE A 102 6.33 9.44 -2.46
N ASP A 103 7.44 8.93 -2.99
CA ASP A 103 8.75 9.55 -2.86
C ASP A 103 9.68 9.08 -3.98
N PHE A 104 10.89 9.60 -4.00
CA PHE A 104 11.91 9.20 -4.97
C PHE A 104 13.29 9.12 -4.31
N VAL A 105 14.17 8.35 -4.95
CA VAL A 105 15.60 8.23 -4.61
C VAL A 105 16.41 8.41 -5.89
N THR A 106 17.54 9.10 -5.82
CA THR A 106 18.40 9.33 -6.99
C THR A 106 19.59 8.39 -7.04
N LYS A 107 20.00 8.01 -8.25
CA LYS A 107 21.24 7.27 -8.49
C LYS A 107 22.44 8.24 -8.58
N PRO A 108 23.63 7.89 -8.10
CA PRO A 108 24.00 6.66 -7.40
C PRO A 108 23.31 6.56 -6.03
N ILE A 109 22.84 5.35 -5.69
CA ILE A 109 22.03 5.17 -4.49
C ILE A 109 22.87 5.28 -3.23
N ASP A 110 22.50 6.19 -2.36
CA ASP A 110 22.88 6.20 -0.96
C ASP A 110 21.94 5.27 -0.20
N PHE A 111 22.45 4.12 0.26
CA PHE A 111 21.61 3.11 0.92
C PHE A 111 21.07 3.58 2.28
N GLN A 112 21.72 4.53 2.93
CA GLN A 112 21.16 5.15 4.13
C GLN A 112 19.91 5.98 3.80
N ASP A 113 19.96 6.76 2.74
CA ASP A 113 18.83 7.54 2.24
C ASP A 113 17.69 6.63 1.77
N LEU A 114 18.02 5.56 1.04
CA LEU A 114 17.04 4.54 0.63
C LEU A 114 16.35 3.91 1.85
N GLU A 115 17.08 3.56 2.87
CA GLU A 115 16.52 2.96 4.09
C GLU A 115 15.57 3.92 4.81
N ILE A 116 15.95 5.19 4.94
CA ILE A 116 15.09 6.23 5.51
C ILE A 116 13.79 6.38 4.71
N THR A 117 13.90 6.44 3.40
CA THR A 117 12.76 6.59 2.49
C THR A 117 11.83 5.38 2.56
N LEU A 118 12.38 4.17 2.56
CA LEU A 118 11.59 2.94 2.69
C LEU A 118 10.89 2.85 4.05
N ASN A 119 11.57 3.17 5.14
CA ASN A 119 10.95 3.16 6.46
C ASN A 119 9.80 4.16 6.55
N LYS A 120 9.98 5.35 6.03
CA LYS A 120 8.92 6.37 5.96
C LYS A 120 7.71 5.89 5.16
N THR A 121 7.95 5.24 4.05
CA THR A 121 6.91 4.69 3.17
C THR A 121 6.16 3.55 3.86
N ILE A 122 6.86 2.64 4.51
CA ILE A 122 6.29 1.53 5.27
C ILE A 122 5.40 2.05 6.40
N GLU A 123 5.85 3.04 7.15
CA GLU A 123 5.06 3.66 8.22
C GLU A 123 3.79 4.30 7.66
N HIS A 124 3.88 4.97 6.52
CA HIS A 124 2.72 5.58 5.87
C HIS A 124 1.68 4.54 5.45
N VAL A 125 2.11 3.44 4.84
CA VAL A 125 1.22 2.33 4.46
C VAL A 125 0.57 1.71 5.69
N ALA A 126 1.32 1.50 6.75
CA ALA A 126 0.79 0.95 8.00
C ALA A 126 -0.30 1.85 8.61
N LEU A 127 -0.08 3.16 8.63
CA LEU A 127 -1.07 4.12 9.11
C LEU A 127 -2.35 4.10 8.28
N LEU A 128 -2.25 4.03 6.95
CA LEU A 128 -3.42 3.96 6.07
C LEU A 128 -4.21 2.67 6.27
N ARG A 129 -3.55 1.54 6.42
CA ARG A 129 -4.19 0.25 6.67
C ARG A 129 -4.88 0.20 8.01
N ASP A 130 -4.28 0.76 9.05
CA ASP A 130 -4.90 0.85 10.37
C ASP A 130 -6.15 1.74 10.33
N ALA A 131 -6.12 2.86 9.62
CA ALA A 131 -7.26 3.73 9.45
C ALA A 131 -8.42 3.02 8.72
N GLU A 132 -8.14 2.31 7.63
CA GLU A 132 -9.13 1.51 6.91
C GLU A 132 -9.74 0.42 7.80
N LYS A 133 -8.91 -0.27 8.57
CA LYS A 133 -9.34 -1.32 9.50
C LYS A 133 -10.27 -0.76 10.57
N GLN A 134 -9.95 0.40 11.13
CA GLN A 134 -10.79 1.09 12.11
C GLN A 134 -12.13 1.51 11.50
N GLU A 135 -12.16 2.01 10.28
CA GLU A 135 -13.40 2.36 9.57
C GLU A 135 -14.29 1.13 9.36
N VAL A 136 -13.72 0.01 8.95
CA VAL A 136 -14.45 -1.25 8.75
C VAL A 136 -15.03 -1.74 10.08
N GLU A 137 -14.26 -1.73 11.16
CA GLU A 137 -14.74 -2.11 12.49
C GLU A 137 -15.87 -1.20 12.96
N LEU A 138 -15.73 0.10 12.79
CA LEU A 138 -16.74 1.06 13.17
C LEU A 138 -18.03 0.89 12.37
N ALA A 139 -17.93 0.64 11.06
CA ALA A 139 -19.09 0.34 10.22
C ALA A 139 -19.80 -0.96 10.65
N SER A 140 -19.03 -1.99 11.02
CA SER A 140 -19.56 -3.25 11.54
C SER A 140 -20.32 -3.05 12.85
N ILE A 141 -19.76 -2.31 13.78
CA ILE A 141 -20.40 -1.98 15.06
C ILE A 141 -21.70 -1.19 14.83
N ARG A 142 -21.69 -0.22 13.93
CA ARG A 142 -22.89 0.56 13.58
C ARG A 142 -24.00 -0.33 13.01
N ARG A 143 -23.65 -1.29 12.16
CA ARG A 143 -24.62 -2.27 11.61
C ARG A 143 -25.22 -3.14 12.70
N GLU A 144 -24.40 -3.65 13.62
CA GLU A 144 -24.87 -4.45 14.74
C GLU A 144 -25.81 -3.66 15.65
N LEU A 145 -25.48 -2.41 15.95
CA LEU A 145 -26.34 -1.52 16.74
C LEU A 145 -27.66 -1.23 16.03
N GLU A 146 -27.65 -1.04 14.72
CA GLU A 146 -28.86 -0.81 13.94
C GLU A 146 -29.76 -2.05 13.94
N VAL A 147 -29.19 -3.24 13.77
CA VAL A 147 -29.94 -4.50 13.85
C VAL A 147 -30.55 -4.69 15.24
N ALA A 148 -29.79 -4.45 16.30
CA ALA A 148 -30.27 -4.53 17.66
C ALA A 148 -31.44 -3.54 17.92
N ARG A 149 -31.31 -2.32 17.41
CA ARG A 149 -32.38 -1.30 17.50
C ARG A 149 -33.65 -1.75 16.79
N ARG A 150 -33.52 -2.30 15.58
CA ARG A 150 -34.69 -2.83 14.84
C ARG A 150 -35.35 -3.99 15.55
N LEU A 151 -34.56 -4.89 16.14
CA LEU A 151 -35.09 -6.00 16.93
C LEU A 151 -35.84 -5.51 18.16
N GLN A 152 -35.32 -4.54 18.90
CA GLN A 152 -36.01 -3.92 20.01
C GLN A 152 -37.34 -3.28 19.60
N GLN A 153 -37.38 -2.57 18.48
CA GLN A 153 -38.58 -1.96 17.94
C GLN A 153 -39.61 -3.00 17.53
N SER A 154 -39.21 -4.18 17.06
CA SER A 154 -40.10 -5.27 16.67
C SER A 154 -40.70 -6.03 17.87
N ILE A 155 -39.97 -6.06 19.00
CA ILE A 155 -40.37 -6.75 20.22
C ILE A 155 -41.28 -5.86 21.11
N LEU A 156 -41.05 -4.54 21.12
CA LEU A 156 -41.87 -3.61 21.88
C LEU A 156 -43.27 -3.51 21.28
N PRO A 157 -44.34 -3.59 22.08
CA PRO A 157 -45.70 -3.42 21.59
C PRO A 157 -45.86 -2.00 21.01
N ARG A 158 -46.26 -1.96 19.74
CA ARG A 158 -46.38 -0.69 18.98
C ARG A 158 -47.53 0.17 19.42
N GLN A 159 -48.45 -0.38 20.21
CA GLN A 159 -49.58 0.33 20.72
C GLN A 159 -49.88 -0.14 22.13
N PHE A 160 -49.88 0.80 23.07
CA PHE A 160 -50.68 0.64 24.28
C PHE A 160 -52.15 0.80 23.88
N PRO A 161 -53.03 -0.09 24.31
CA PRO A 161 -54.47 0.14 24.09
C PRO A 161 -54.84 1.47 24.73
N LYS A 162 -55.32 2.37 23.90
CA LYS A 162 -55.72 3.72 24.30
C LYS A 162 -57.00 3.73 25.12
N ASP A 163 -57.57 2.59 25.39
CA ASP A 163 -58.86 2.51 26.06
C ASP A 163 -58.79 1.73 27.37
N ALA A 164 -58.23 2.37 28.34
CA ALA A 164 -58.77 2.19 29.67
C ALA A 164 -59.59 3.44 29.96
N ARG A 165 -60.75 3.50 29.41
CA ARG A 165 -61.76 4.40 29.96
C ARG A 165 -62.21 3.76 31.26
N TYR A 166 -61.71 4.28 32.35
CA TYR A 166 -62.36 4.10 33.63
C TYR A 166 -63.46 5.13 33.72
N GLU A 167 -64.68 4.64 33.63
CA GLU A 167 -65.81 5.39 34.20
C GLU A 167 -65.78 5.28 35.70
#